data_6c8812f2c43442dbca2a92406aa50288
#
_entry.id   6c8812f2c43442dbca2a92406aa50288
#
_cell.length_a   1.000
_cell.length_b   1.000
_cell.length_c   1.000
_cell.angle_alpha   90.00
_cell.angle_beta   90.00
_cell.angle_gamma   90.00
#
_symmetry.space_group_name_H-M   'P 1'
#
loop_
_entity.id
_entity.type
_entity.pdbx_description
1 polymer ?
#
loop_
_entity_poly.entity_id
_entity_poly.type
_entity_poly.pdbx_seq_one_letter_code
_entity_poly.pdbx_strand_id
1 'polypeptide(L)'
;MRLHLASTSPARLSLLRAAGIEPVTISPDVDEDAVAAAEAARLGAPLTPHHVVELLARAKAEAVAANGAALGIDGLILGGDSVFVLDGVIYGKPHTPERARERWQQQRGRTGTLYSGHWLIEHTEGRPGRAVGAVAEASVTFADDIPDAELDAYINTGEPLFVAGAFTIDSLGAPYITRIEGDPSTVVGLSLPTLRRLVVRLGYDWPDLWNTGTSALPV
;
A
#
# COMPACT_ATOMS: atom_id res chain seq x y z
N MET A 1 -13.13 4.79 -17.68
CA MET A 1 -13.71 4.61 -16.32
C MET A 1 -12.85 5.37 -15.32
N ARG A 2 -13.38 5.85 -14.19
CA ARG A 2 -12.62 6.62 -13.21
C ARG A 2 -12.27 5.75 -11.99
N LEU A 3 -11.02 5.88 -11.51
CA LEU A 3 -10.56 5.26 -10.27
C LEU A 3 -10.50 6.30 -9.16
N HIS A 4 -11.09 6.00 -8.00
CA HIS A 4 -11.01 6.80 -6.78
C HIS A 4 -10.11 6.06 -5.79
N LEU A 5 -9.03 6.70 -5.36
CA LEU A 5 -8.07 6.12 -4.41
C LEU A 5 -8.42 6.57 -3.00
N ALA A 6 -8.97 5.66 -2.19
CA ALA A 6 -9.24 5.85 -0.77
C ALA A 6 -7.93 5.73 0.04
N SER A 7 -7.01 6.68 -0.17
CA SER A 7 -5.69 6.69 0.49
C SER A 7 -5.03 8.06 0.37
N THR A 8 -4.26 8.43 1.39
CA THR A 8 -3.38 9.60 1.39
C THR A 8 -1.92 9.27 1.06
N SER A 9 -1.61 8.01 0.69
CA SER A 9 -0.25 7.56 0.41
C SER A 9 0.27 8.13 -0.92
N PRO A 10 1.35 8.95 -0.90
CA PRO A 10 1.97 9.44 -2.13
C PRO A 10 2.54 8.32 -3.00
N ALA A 11 3.06 7.24 -2.38
CA ALA A 11 3.64 6.11 -3.08
C ALA A 11 2.58 5.36 -3.92
N ARG A 12 1.39 5.09 -3.37
CA ARG A 12 0.28 4.49 -4.13
C ARG A 12 -0.17 5.38 -5.29
N LEU A 13 -0.25 6.69 -5.05
CA LEU A 13 -0.60 7.65 -6.11
C LEU A 13 0.43 7.62 -7.24
N SER A 14 1.74 7.64 -6.91
CA SER A 14 2.82 7.59 -7.89
C SER A 14 2.80 6.30 -8.72
N LEU A 15 2.55 5.15 -8.09
CA LEU A 15 2.42 3.87 -8.81
C LEU A 15 1.27 3.88 -9.82
N LEU A 16 0.10 4.39 -9.44
CA LEU A 16 -1.04 4.49 -10.35
C LEU A 16 -0.75 5.43 -11.53
N ARG A 17 -0.13 6.59 -11.25
CA ARG A 17 0.30 7.52 -12.30
C ARG A 17 1.30 6.90 -13.26
N ALA A 18 2.30 6.18 -12.75
CA ALA A 18 3.27 5.46 -13.57
C ALA A 18 2.62 4.37 -14.42
N ALA A 19 1.47 3.82 -13.97
CA ALA A 19 0.67 2.84 -14.72
C ALA A 19 -0.35 3.47 -15.69
N GLY A 20 -0.30 4.81 -15.89
CA GLY A 20 -1.22 5.52 -16.81
C GLY A 20 -2.58 5.88 -16.21
N ILE A 21 -2.71 5.81 -14.89
CA ILE A 21 -3.96 6.05 -14.17
C ILE A 21 -3.81 7.27 -13.28
N GLU A 22 -4.52 8.35 -13.58
CA GLU A 22 -4.65 9.50 -12.67
C GLU A 22 -5.91 9.31 -11.82
N PRO A 23 -5.79 8.87 -10.54
CA PRO A 23 -6.94 8.64 -9.71
C PRO A 23 -7.44 9.94 -9.06
N VAL A 24 -8.69 9.96 -8.66
CA VAL A 24 -9.18 10.95 -7.71
C VAL A 24 -8.84 10.48 -6.30
N THR A 25 -7.99 11.20 -5.59
CA THR A 25 -7.59 10.85 -4.21
C THR A 25 -8.63 11.37 -3.20
N ILE A 26 -9.04 10.50 -2.28
CA ILE A 26 -10.00 10.83 -1.21
C ILE A 26 -9.42 10.29 0.10
N SER A 27 -9.33 11.16 1.12
CA SER A 27 -8.96 10.70 2.47
C SER A 27 -10.07 9.82 3.04
N PRO A 28 -9.76 8.59 3.49
CA PRO A 28 -10.78 7.68 4.00
C PRO A 28 -11.26 7.99 5.42
N ASP A 29 -10.52 8.83 6.17
CA ASP A 29 -10.83 9.22 7.56
C ASP A 29 -11.19 8.03 8.48
N VAL A 30 -10.34 6.99 8.48
CA VAL A 30 -10.51 5.75 9.25
C VAL A 30 -9.53 5.73 10.42
N ASP A 31 -10.02 5.45 11.62
CA ASP A 31 -9.20 5.11 12.78
C ASP A 31 -8.73 3.65 12.65
N GLU A 32 -7.54 3.47 12.07
CA GLU A 32 -6.98 2.16 11.75
C GLU A 32 -6.74 1.32 13.01
N ASP A 33 -6.30 1.95 14.11
CA ASP A 33 -6.03 1.27 15.38
C ASP A 33 -7.34 0.77 16.02
N ALA A 34 -8.37 1.60 16.01
CA ALA A 34 -9.68 1.21 16.53
C ALA A 34 -10.32 0.07 15.72
N VAL A 35 -10.21 0.11 14.38
CA VAL A 35 -10.72 -0.96 13.49
C VAL A 35 -9.97 -2.26 13.77
N ALA A 36 -8.65 -2.24 13.85
CA ALA A 36 -7.85 -3.44 14.12
C ALA A 36 -8.12 -4.01 15.52
N ALA A 37 -8.23 -3.16 16.54
CA ALA A 37 -8.53 -3.57 17.90
C ALA A 37 -9.93 -4.20 18.03
N ALA A 38 -10.94 -3.63 17.40
CA ALA A 38 -12.30 -4.15 17.40
C ALA A 38 -12.36 -5.56 16.75
N GLU A 39 -11.66 -5.74 15.63
CA GLU A 39 -11.63 -7.05 14.95
C GLU A 39 -10.85 -8.10 15.75
N ALA A 40 -9.71 -7.74 16.36
CA ALA A 40 -8.98 -8.63 17.24
C ALA A 40 -9.83 -9.06 18.45
N ALA A 41 -10.57 -8.13 19.04
CA ALA A 41 -11.50 -8.44 20.13
C ALA A 41 -12.65 -9.36 19.68
N ARG A 42 -13.20 -9.12 18.49
CA ARG A 42 -14.26 -9.96 17.89
C ARG A 42 -13.79 -11.41 17.67
N LEU A 43 -12.54 -11.60 17.24
CA LEU A 43 -11.93 -12.90 17.00
C LEU A 43 -11.39 -13.56 18.26
N GLY A 44 -11.15 -12.80 19.32
CA GLY A 44 -10.48 -13.28 20.54
C GLY A 44 -9.01 -13.66 20.33
N ALA A 45 -8.37 -13.15 19.28
CA ALA A 45 -6.99 -13.46 18.90
C ALA A 45 -6.32 -12.28 18.18
N PRO A 46 -4.98 -12.18 18.21
CA PRO A 46 -4.24 -11.24 17.41
C PRO A 46 -4.50 -11.44 15.91
N LEU A 47 -4.53 -10.34 15.15
CA LEU A 47 -4.69 -10.39 13.70
C LEU A 47 -3.38 -10.82 13.02
N THR A 48 -3.47 -11.66 12.00
CA THR A 48 -2.33 -11.95 11.13
C THR A 48 -2.04 -10.75 10.23
N PRO A 49 -0.80 -10.60 9.72
CA PRO A 49 -0.45 -9.51 8.77
C PRO A 49 -1.39 -9.44 7.58
N HIS A 50 -1.73 -10.60 7.00
CA HIS A 50 -2.69 -10.71 5.90
C HIS A 50 -4.07 -10.14 6.28
N HIS A 51 -4.58 -10.52 7.46
CA HIS A 51 -5.89 -10.06 7.92
C HIS A 51 -5.89 -8.55 8.20
N VAL A 52 -4.82 -8.00 8.80
CA VAL A 52 -4.71 -6.56 9.06
C VAL A 52 -4.82 -5.76 7.77
N VAL A 53 -4.00 -6.08 6.75
CA VAL A 53 -3.97 -5.28 5.52
C VAL A 53 -5.27 -5.41 4.70
N GLU A 54 -5.91 -6.58 4.71
CA GLU A 54 -7.20 -6.78 4.05
C GLU A 54 -8.32 -6.00 4.75
N LEU A 55 -8.39 -6.10 6.08
CA LEU A 55 -9.35 -5.40 6.92
C LEU A 55 -9.25 -3.88 6.73
N LEU A 56 -8.04 -3.32 6.82
CA LEU A 56 -7.84 -1.88 6.72
C LEU A 56 -8.04 -1.37 5.29
N ALA A 57 -7.63 -2.14 4.27
CA ALA A 57 -7.94 -1.80 2.88
C ALA A 57 -9.45 -1.74 2.64
N ARG A 58 -10.19 -2.71 3.17
CA ARG A 58 -11.64 -2.77 3.12
C ARG A 58 -12.28 -1.59 3.84
N ALA A 59 -11.91 -1.34 5.09
CA ALA A 59 -12.45 -0.24 5.89
C ALA A 59 -12.27 1.12 5.19
N LYS A 60 -11.10 1.36 4.60
CA LYS A 60 -10.81 2.59 3.82
C LYS A 60 -11.71 2.72 2.60
N ALA A 61 -11.87 1.65 1.82
CA ALA A 61 -12.73 1.69 0.64
C ALA A 61 -14.20 1.89 1.01
N GLU A 62 -14.69 1.19 2.05
CA GLU A 62 -16.08 1.29 2.53
C GLU A 62 -16.39 2.67 3.11
N ALA A 63 -15.46 3.29 3.86
CA ALA A 63 -15.63 4.65 4.39
C ALA A 63 -15.83 5.69 3.28
N VAL A 64 -15.08 5.57 2.18
CA VAL A 64 -15.25 6.44 1.00
C VAL A 64 -16.56 6.10 0.27
N ALA A 65 -16.87 4.81 0.10
CA ALA A 65 -18.10 4.38 -0.58
C ALA A 65 -19.37 4.82 0.14
N ALA A 66 -19.38 4.86 1.47
CA ALA A 66 -20.50 5.33 2.28
C ALA A 66 -20.88 6.78 1.98
N ASN A 67 -19.91 7.61 1.59
CA ASN A 67 -20.10 9.01 1.20
C ASN A 67 -20.12 9.22 -0.33
N GLY A 68 -20.08 8.14 -1.10
CA GLY A 68 -19.86 8.16 -2.54
C GLY A 68 -20.89 8.97 -3.32
N ALA A 69 -22.17 8.89 -2.94
CA ALA A 69 -23.23 9.68 -3.57
C ALA A 69 -23.03 11.20 -3.36
N ALA A 70 -22.71 11.62 -2.12
CA ALA A 70 -22.46 13.02 -1.79
C ALA A 70 -21.18 13.55 -2.47
N LEU A 71 -20.20 12.68 -2.69
CA LEU A 71 -18.95 13.00 -3.39
C LEU A 71 -19.06 12.92 -4.92
N GLY A 72 -20.21 12.50 -5.45
CA GLY A 72 -20.43 12.33 -6.89
C GLY A 72 -19.54 11.24 -7.50
N ILE A 73 -19.23 10.18 -6.74
CA ILE A 73 -18.40 9.09 -7.21
C ILE A 73 -19.17 8.28 -8.24
N ASP A 74 -18.54 8.08 -9.41
CA ASP A 74 -18.95 7.15 -10.46
C ASP A 74 -17.69 6.44 -11.00
N GLY A 75 -17.60 5.12 -10.77
CA GLY A 75 -16.43 4.30 -11.16
C GLY A 75 -16.02 3.28 -10.10
N LEU A 76 -14.73 3.13 -9.89
CA LEU A 76 -14.16 2.20 -8.92
C LEU A 76 -13.54 2.94 -7.72
N ILE A 77 -13.72 2.42 -6.51
CA ILE A 77 -13.08 2.89 -5.28
C ILE A 77 -12.07 1.85 -4.84
N LEU A 78 -10.80 2.25 -4.74
CA LEU A 78 -9.70 1.41 -4.30
C LEU A 78 -9.25 1.81 -2.90
N GLY A 79 -9.40 0.92 -1.92
CA GLY A 79 -8.73 0.98 -0.63
C GLY A 79 -7.46 0.16 -0.64
N GLY A 80 -6.46 0.60 0.11
CA GLY A 80 -5.20 -0.12 0.25
C GLY A 80 -4.54 0.11 1.60
N ASP A 81 -3.91 -0.96 2.11
CA ASP A 81 -3.11 -0.92 3.33
C ASP A 81 -1.86 -1.77 3.18
N SER A 82 -0.79 -1.47 3.95
CA SER A 82 0.46 -2.22 3.85
C SER A 82 1.18 -2.30 5.19
N VAL A 83 1.72 -3.50 5.49
CA VAL A 83 2.59 -3.74 6.64
C VAL A 83 3.84 -4.50 6.21
N PHE A 84 4.96 -4.21 6.86
CA PHE A 84 6.20 -4.96 6.73
C PHE A 84 6.35 -5.92 7.91
N VAL A 85 6.77 -7.15 7.65
CA VAL A 85 6.95 -8.19 8.66
C VAL A 85 8.37 -8.71 8.61
N LEU A 86 9.04 -8.73 9.76
CA LEU A 86 10.33 -9.35 9.97
C LEU A 86 10.24 -10.26 11.19
N ASP A 87 10.62 -11.53 11.08
CA ASP A 87 10.53 -12.53 12.16
C ASP A 87 9.16 -12.62 12.84
N GLY A 88 8.08 -12.48 12.09
CA GLY A 88 6.72 -12.52 12.62
C GLY A 88 6.26 -11.24 13.34
N VAL A 89 7.11 -10.22 13.42
CA VAL A 89 6.76 -8.93 14.00
C VAL A 89 6.33 -7.95 12.91
N ILE A 90 5.17 -7.31 13.11
CA ILE A 90 4.65 -6.29 12.20
C ILE A 90 5.32 -4.94 12.49
N TYR A 91 5.88 -4.33 11.46
CA TYR A 91 6.48 -3.01 11.51
C TYR A 91 5.67 -2.04 10.64
N GLY A 92 4.98 -1.10 11.29
CA GLY A 92 4.35 0.04 10.60
C GLY A 92 5.39 1.13 10.27
N LYS A 93 4.95 2.39 10.19
CA LYS A 93 5.83 3.56 10.00
C LYS A 93 6.61 3.85 11.28
N PRO A 94 7.92 4.17 11.24
CA PRO A 94 8.69 4.45 12.46
C PRO A 94 8.36 5.81 13.08
N HIS A 95 8.07 6.82 12.27
CA HIS A 95 7.79 8.21 12.62
C HIS A 95 8.96 8.98 13.25
N THR A 96 9.93 8.31 13.89
CA THR A 96 11.12 8.96 14.48
C THR A 96 12.41 8.33 13.97
N PRO A 97 13.52 9.10 13.91
CA PRO A 97 14.83 8.60 13.51
C PRO A 97 15.33 7.46 14.38
N GLU A 98 15.10 7.52 15.69
CA GLU A 98 15.54 6.51 16.64
C GLU A 98 14.90 5.16 16.34
N ARG A 99 13.58 5.14 16.11
CA ARG A 99 12.84 3.92 15.74
C ARG A 99 13.26 3.41 14.36
N ALA A 100 13.52 4.30 13.42
CA ALA A 100 14.02 3.90 12.10
C ALA A 100 15.40 3.23 12.23
N ARG A 101 16.30 3.79 13.04
CA ARG A 101 17.63 3.20 13.32
C ARG A 101 17.52 1.81 13.96
N GLU A 102 16.71 1.66 15.00
CA GLU A 102 16.48 0.36 15.66
C GLU A 102 16.00 -0.71 14.67
N ARG A 103 15.10 -0.33 13.77
CA ARG A 103 14.58 -1.23 12.73
C ARG A 103 15.66 -1.63 11.75
N TRP A 104 16.43 -0.69 11.25
CA TRP A 104 17.51 -0.95 10.31
C TRP A 104 18.61 -1.83 10.90
N GLN A 105 18.92 -1.70 12.18
CA GLN A 105 19.82 -2.62 12.88
C GLN A 105 19.32 -4.06 12.88
N GLN A 106 18.00 -4.25 12.93
CA GLN A 106 17.37 -5.57 12.85
C GLN A 106 17.21 -6.09 11.42
N GLN A 107 17.03 -5.20 10.44
CA GLN A 107 16.76 -5.56 9.04
C GLN A 107 18.03 -5.90 8.25
N ARG A 108 19.15 -5.30 8.60
CA ARG A 108 20.44 -5.42 7.90
C ARG A 108 20.83 -6.90 7.72
N GLY A 109 21.10 -7.33 6.47
CA GLY A 109 21.44 -8.71 6.12
C GLY A 109 20.29 -9.72 6.19
N ARG A 110 19.04 -9.25 6.39
CA ARG A 110 17.89 -10.14 6.60
C ARG A 110 16.84 -9.96 5.52
N THR A 111 15.90 -10.89 5.49
CA THR A 111 14.76 -10.87 4.59
C THR A 111 13.48 -10.70 5.38
N GLY A 112 12.68 -9.70 5.03
CA GLY A 112 11.34 -9.51 5.54
C GLY A 112 10.30 -9.56 4.43
N THR A 113 9.01 -9.58 4.79
CA THR A 113 7.90 -9.64 3.85
C THR A 113 7.01 -8.42 3.99
N LEU A 114 6.71 -7.79 2.87
CA LEU A 114 5.68 -6.76 2.78
C LEU A 114 4.36 -7.39 2.34
N TYR A 115 3.31 -7.08 3.08
CA TYR A 115 1.92 -7.42 2.74
C TYR A 115 1.21 -6.15 2.31
N SER A 116 0.51 -6.21 1.17
CA SER A 116 -0.33 -5.10 0.69
C SER A 116 -1.75 -5.61 0.42
N GLY A 117 -2.72 -5.10 1.16
CA GLY A 117 -4.14 -5.35 1.00
C GLY A 117 -4.75 -4.41 -0.04
N HIS A 118 -5.67 -4.97 -0.81
CA HIS A 118 -6.42 -4.26 -1.85
C HIS A 118 -7.90 -4.56 -1.67
N TRP A 119 -8.73 -3.53 -1.69
CA TRP A 119 -10.17 -3.67 -1.71
C TRP A 119 -10.77 -2.74 -2.76
N LEU A 120 -11.47 -3.32 -3.74
CA LEU A 120 -12.05 -2.61 -4.86
C LEU A 120 -13.56 -2.70 -4.82
N ILE A 121 -14.24 -1.54 -4.86
CA ILE A 121 -15.70 -1.43 -4.82
C ILE A 121 -16.18 -0.72 -6.09
N GLU A 122 -17.17 -1.27 -6.77
CA GLU A 122 -17.94 -0.54 -7.78
C GLU A 122 -18.81 0.51 -7.08
N HIS A 123 -18.88 1.70 -7.66
CA HIS A 123 -19.80 2.73 -7.21
C HIS A 123 -20.42 3.41 -8.42
N THR A 124 -21.67 3.12 -8.70
CA THR A 124 -22.41 3.63 -9.87
C THR A 124 -23.80 4.09 -9.44
N GLU A 125 -24.33 5.10 -10.12
CA GLU A 125 -25.67 5.64 -9.83
C GLU A 125 -25.87 6.03 -8.36
N GLY A 126 -24.82 6.52 -7.72
CA GLY A 126 -24.83 6.94 -6.31
C GLY A 126 -24.88 5.80 -5.29
N ARG A 127 -24.58 4.56 -5.67
CA ARG A 127 -24.64 3.38 -4.80
C ARG A 127 -23.41 2.49 -4.93
N PRO A 128 -22.93 1.89 -3.81
CA PRO A 128 -21.94 0.84 -3.89
C PRO A 128 -22.55 -0.43 -4.50
N GLY A 129 -21.80 -1.06 -5.40
CA GLY A 129 -22.12 -2.30 -6.07
C GLY A 129 -21.27 -3.47 -5.58
N ARG A 130 -20.75 -4.27 -6.54
CA ARG A 130 -19.89 -5.42 -6.23
C ARG A 130 -18.57 -4.96 -5.61
N ALA A 131 -18.03 -5.78 -4.73
CA ALA A 131 -16.74 -5.56 -4.11
C ALA A 131 -15.88 -6.81 -4.18
N VAL A 132 -14.57 -6.62 -4.35
CA VAL A 132 -13.58 -7.69 -4.39
C VAL A 132 -12.31 -7.24 -3.67
N GLY A 133 -11.68 -8.18 -2.96
CA GLY A 133 -10.42 -7.93 -2.27
C GLY A 133 -9.38 -9.00 -2.56
N ALA A 134 -8.13 -8.66 -2.30
CA ALA A 134 -7.00 -9.59 -2.29
C ALA A 134 -5.82 -8.97 -1.54
N VAL A 135 -4.96 -9.83 -1.02
CA VAL A 135 -3.67 -9.46 -0.46
C VAL A 135 -2.56 -9.92 -1.40
N ALA A 136 -1.59 -9.06 -1.62
CA ALA A 136 -0.33 -9.40 -2.27
C ALA A 136 0.80 -9.37 -1.25
N GLU A 137 1.81 -10.22 -1.46
CA GLU A 137 3.01 -10.28 -0.64
C GLU A 137 4.26 -10.29 -1.51
N ALA A 138 5.34 -9.68 -0.99
CA ALA A 138 6.64 -9.71 -1.62
C ALA A 138 7.73 -9.70 -0.54
N SER A 139 8.76 -10.54 -0.71
CA SER A 139 9.89 -10.59 0.21
C SER A 139 10.99 -9.63 -0.24
N VAL A 140 11.63 -8.97 0.72
CA VAL A 140 12.71 -8.00 0.50
C VAL A 140 13.91 -8.41 1.33
N THR A 141 15.07 -8.55 0.70
CA THR A 141 16.35 -8.85 1.35
C THR A 141 17.21 -7.59 1.39
N PHE A 142 17.68 -7.25 2.58
CA PHE A 142 18.52 -6.08 2.83
C PHE A 142 20.01 -6.45 2.74
N ALA A 143 20.82 -5.50 2.29
CA ALA A 143 22.28 -5.62 2.32
C ALA A 143 22.78 -5.78 3.76
N ASP A 144 23.85 -6.54 3.95
CA ASP A 144 24.46 -6.81 5.27
C ASP A 144 25.66 -5.91 5.56
N ASP A 145 26.20 -5.27 4.53
CA ASP A 145 27.44 -4.46 4.56
C ASP A 145 27.20 -2.95 4.70
N ILE A 146 25.98 -2.52 5.09
CA ILE A 146 25.64 -1.08 5.22
C ILE A 146 26.36 -0.49 6.42
N PRO A 147 27.28 0.50 6.25
CA PRO A 147 27.91 1.17 7.38
C PRO A 147 26.90 2.01 8.18
N ASP A 148 27.12 2.15 9.49
CA ASP A 148 26.22 2.95 10.34
C ASP A 148 26.15 4.42 9.90
N ALA A 149 27.25 4.98 9.35
CA ALA A 149 27.27 6.35 8.86
C ALA A 149 26.36 6.55 7.61
N GLU A 150 26.27 5.55 6.72
CA GLU A 150 25.35 5.59 5.57
C GLU A 150 23.91 5.45 6.02
N LEU A 151 23.67 4.55 6.97
CA LEU A 151 22.34 4.37 7.55
C LEU A 151 21.85 5.66 8.23
N ASP A 152 22.73 6.33 8.98
CA ASP A 152 22.40 7.60 9.61
C ASP A 152 22.11 8.70 8.58
N ALA A 153 22.91 8.76 7.52
CA ALA A 153 22.67 9.70 6.43
C ALA A 153 21.30 9.45 5.77
N TYR A 154 20.95 8.19 5.51
CA TYR A 154 19.64 7.82 4.96
C TYR A 154 18.49 8.19 5.89
N ILE A 155 18.58 7.86 7.18
CA ILE A 155 17.55 8.19 8.16
C ILE A 155 17.36 9.70 8.28
N ASN A 156 18.46 10.48 8.25
CA ASN A 156 18.43 11.94 8.34
C ASN A 156 17.77 12.61 7.13
N THR A 157 17.60 11.93 6.01
CA THR A 157 16.78 12.45 4.89
C THR A 157 15.30 12.57 5.25
N GLY A 158 14.83 11.84 6.26
CA GLY A 158 13.44 11.74 6.63
C GLY A 158 12.62 10.75 5.77
N GLU A 159 13.16 10.28 4.66
CA GLU A 159 12.45 9.36 3.74
C GLU A 159 11.92 8.11 4.43
N PRO A 160 12.72 7.38 5.25
CA PRO A 160 12.25 6.14 5.87
C PRO A 160 11.21 6.34 6.97
N LEU A 161 10.96 7.56 7.44
CA LEU A 161 10.16 7.79 8.63
C LEU A 161 8.65 7.56 8.43
N PHE A 162 8.17 7.68 7.19
CA PHE A 162 6.75 7.64 6.86
C PHE A 162 6.34 6.46 5.98
N VAL A 163 7.20 5.43 5.89
CA VAL A 163 6.95 4.20 5.13
C VAL A 163 7.00 2.96 6.04
N ALA A 164 6.19 1.95 5.74
CA ALA A 164 6.21 0.69 6.49
C ALA A 164 7.59 0.01 6.33
N GLY A 165 8.14 -0.51 7.44
CA GLY A 165 9.47 -1.11 7.45
C GLY A 165 10.64 -0.13 7.37
N ALA A 166 10.40 1.18 7.30
CA ALA A 166 11.43 2.22 7.26
C ALA A 166 12.38 2.14 6.05
N PHE A 167 11.90 1.74 4.87
CA PHE A 167 12.70 1.68 3.64
C PHE A 167 11.85 1.95 2.40
N THR A 168 12.51 2.32 1.30
CA THR A 168 11.94 2.42 -0.04
C THR A 168 12.75 1.58 -1.01
N ILE A 169 12.15 1.17 -2.14
CA ILE A 169 12.84 0.43 -3.21
C ILE A 169 12.94 1.25 -4.51
N ASP A 170 12.33 2.40 -4.54
CA ASP A 170 12.17 3.28 -5.69
C ASP A 170 12.75 4.69 -5.45
N SER A 171 13.49 4.88 -4.36
CA SER A 171 14.15 6.13 -3.99
C SER A 171 15.48 5.88 -3.28
N LEU A 172 15.85 6.69 -2.26
CA LEU A 172 17.15 6.65 -1.60
C LEU A 172 17.44 5.34 -0.85
N GLY A 173 16.43 4.59 -0.46
CA GLY A 173 16.58 3.27 0.17
C GLY A 173 16.94 2.14 -0.81
N ALA A 174 16.75 2.35 -2.12
CA ALA A 174 16.95 1.31 -3.14
C ALA A 174 18.34 0.64 -3.13
N PRO A 175 19.47 1.36 -2.94
CA PRO A 175 20.80 0.77 -2.90
C PRO A 175 21.01 -0.27 -1.78
N TYR A 176 20.18 -0.24 -0.76
CA TYR A 176 20.28 -1.14 0.40
C TYR A 176 19.43 -2.41 0.26
N ILE A 177 18.78 -2.61 -0.90
CA ILE A 177 17.98 -3.79 -1.22
C ILE A 177 18.72 -4.67 -2.22
N THR A 178 19.03 -5.90 -1.83
CA THR A 178 19.80 -6.84 -2.65
C THR A 178 18.93 -7.81 -3.44
N ARG A 179 17.70 -8.04 -2.98
CA ARG A 179 16.76 -8.97 -3.63
C ARG A 179 15.32 -8.64 -3.31
N ILE A 180 14.44 -8.80 -4.30
CA ILE A 180 12.99 -8.81 -4.15
C ILE A 180 12.46 -10.10 -4.77
N GLU A 181 11.60 -10.82 -4.04
CA GLU A 181 10.83 -11.95 -4.54
C GLU A 181 9.35 -11.61 -4.51
N GLY A 182 8.68 -11.75 -5.64
CA GLY A 182 7.30 -11.31 -5.84
C GLY A 182 7.20 -10.05 -6.70
N ASP A 183 6.08 -9.36 -6.62
CA ASP A 183 5.85 -8.14 -7.39
C ASP A 183 6.44 -6.91 -6.68
N PRO A 184 7.40 -6.18 -7.30
CA PRO A 184 8.02 -5.00 -6.68
C PRO A 184 7.01 -3.90 -6.31
N SER A 185 5.93 -3.73 -7.09
CA SER A 185 4.93 -2.71 -6.78
C SER A 185 4.18 -3.00 -5.47
N THR A 186 4.12 -4.28 -5.03
CA THR A 186 3.64 -4.67 -3.71
C THR A 186 4.47 -4.02 -2.60
N VAL A 187 5.80 -3.96 -2.78
CA VAL A 187 6.72 -3.38 -1.79
C VAL A 187 6.51 -1.87 -1.65
N VAL A 188 6.21 -1.18 -2.74
CA VAL A 188 5.87 0.25 -2.73
C VAL A 188 4.52 0.52 -2.07
N GLY A 189 3.65 -0.51 -1.99
CA GLY A 189 2.40 -0.44 -1.23
C GLY A 189 1.10 -0.62 -2.03
N LEU A 190 1.21 -1.04 -3.30
CA LEU A 190 0.06 -1.36 -4.17
C LEU A 190 0.50 -2.33 -5.27
N SER A 191 0.07 -3.58 -5.22
CA SER A 191 0.35 -4.53 -6.30
C SER A 191 -0.46 -4.21 -7.55
N LEU A 192 0.20 -3.69 -8.58
CA LEU A 192 -0.45 -3.42 -9.88
C LEU A 192 -0.99 -4.70 -10.54
N PRO A 193 -0.26 -5.85 -10.55
CA PRO A 193 -0.81 -7.11 -11.04
C PRO A 193 -2.05 -7.59 -10.27
N THR A 194 -2.08 -7.40 -8.94
CA THR A 194 -3.24 -7.77 -8.13
C THR A 194 -4.41 -6.84 -8.41
N LEU A 195 -4.19 -5.52 -8.47
CA LEU A 195 -5.23 -4.56 -8.84
C LEU A 195 -5.83 -4.90 -10.20
N ARG A 196 -4.98 -5.20 -11.22
CA ARG A 196 -5.47 -5.62 -12.54
C ARG A 196 -6.40 -6.85 -12.45
N ARG A 197 -6.02 -7.88 -11.66
CA ARG A 197 -6.88 -9.06 -11.47
C ARG A 197 -8.22 -8.70 -10.84
N LEU A 198 -8.25 -7.77 -9.87
CA LEU A 198 -9.49 -7.33 -9.22
C LEU A 198 -10.39 -6.57 -10.20
N VAL A 199 -9.82 -5.70 -11.04
CA VAL A 199 -10.55 -4.98 -12.10
C VAL A 199 -11.22 -5.98 -13.05
N VAL A 200 -10.47 -6.98 -13.52
CA VAL A 200 -11.00 -8.03 -14.40
C VAL A 200 -12.09 -8.87 -13.71
N ARG A 201 -11.94 -9.17 -12.41
CA ARG A 201 -12.97 -9.89 -11.63
C ARG A 201 -14.28 -9.11 -11.51
N LEU A 202 -14.23 -7.80 -11.54
CA LEU A 202 -15.42 -6.94 -11.61
C LEU A 202 -15.97 -6.80 -13.05
N GLY A 203 -15.32 -7.41 -14.04
CA GLY A 203 -15.77 -7.42 -15.44
C GLY A 203 -15.36 -6.20 -16.25
N TYR A 204 -14.34 -5.48 -15.82
CA TYR A 204 -13.78 -4.33 -16.55
C TYR A 204 -12.44 -4.67 -17.18
N ASP A 205 -12.08 -3.97 -18.25
CA ASP A 205 -10.78 -4.08 -18.85
C ASP A 205 -9.78 -3.10 -18.22
N TRP A 206 -8.54 -3.55 -18.00
CA TRP A 206 -7.51 -2.71 -17.38
C TRP A 206 -7.26 -1.39 -18.15
N PRO A 207 -7.22 -1.37 -19.50
CA PRO A 207 -7.05 -0.14 -20.25
C PRO A 207 -8.16 0.90 -20.07
N ASP A 208 -9.36 0.50 -19.59
CA ASP A 208 -10.45 1.44 -19.33
C ASP A 208 -10.13 2.43 -18.21
N LEU A 209 -9.12 2.11 -17.39
CA LEU A 209 -8.63 2.98 -16.33
C LEU A 209 -7.59 3.99 -16.83
N TRP A 210 -6.99 3.80 -17.99
CA TRP A 210 -5.99 4.73 -18.52
C TRP A 210 -6.64 6.06 -18.87
N ASN A 211 -6.17 7.12 -18.25
CA ASN A 211 -6.71 8.46 -18.41
C ASN A 211 -5.63 9.55 -18.41
N THR A 212 -4.37 9.19 -18.21
CA THR A 212 -3.26 10.06 -18.54
C THR A 212 -3.15 10.04 -20.06
N GLY A 213 -3.39 11.16 -20.72
CA GLY A 213 -3.30 11.25 -22.17
C GLY A 213 -2.01 10.61 -22.67
N THR A 214 -2.10 9.85 -23.76
CA THR A 214 -0.99 9.18 -24.45
C THR A 214 0.02 10.19 -25.04
N SER A 215 0.51 11.11 -24.22
CA SER A 215 1.73 11.84 -24.54
C SER A 215 2.86 10.85 -24.28
N ALA A 216 3.45 10.35 -25.35
CA ALA A 216 4.53 9.38 -25.34
C ALA A 216 5.48 9.66 -24.18
N LEU A 217 5.64 8.67 -23.27
CA LEU A 217 6.74 8.67 -22.34
C LEU A 217 8.02 8.82 -23.17
N PRO A 218 8.90 9.78 -22.88
CA PRO A 218 10.20 9.82 -23.54
C PRO A 218 10.91 8.50 -23.18
N VAL A 219 11.29 7.76 -24.20
CA VAL A 219 12.14 6.57 -24.13
C VAL A 219 13.53 7.01 -23.69
#